data_91612bb1ed9750366aa87472bfa85f12
#
_entry.id   91612bb1ed9750366aa87472bfa85f12
#
_cell.length_a   1.000
_cell.length_b   1.000
_cell.length_c   1.000
_cell.angle_alpha   90.00
_cell.angle_beta   90.00
_cell.angle_gamma   90.00
#
_symmetry.space_group_name_H-M   'P 1'
#
loop_
_entity.id
_entity.type
_entity.pdbx_description
1 polymer ?
#
loop_
_entity_poly.entity_id
_entity_poly.type
_entity_poly.pdbx_seq_one_letter_code
_entity_poly.pdbx_strand_id
1 'polypeptide(L)'
;MLISVTPFARGLALLLALLGLPVLAAEPKIELEGGTKSLRENIRQHLNIADESCKTPLWRLHALLAEAENEIATASQALGFYELEYDAKLLNDNDCWGLDIKLTPGEPVRIKEVRIEINGEGREDKIFQPLYDKPGIKIGNRLNHGSYETLKARFGTLAAIHGYFDAEFEHSQISINTEEKTAIIELVYNTGDRYRIGEIKLKHDILNDDFLRRYFNIAEGDYYDSDKLLELKNLYNASNYFSVASIAPDLQKLNNNEVAIDMQLEARKRREYSVGAGIDTDAGPRVLLGFDDRYVNRRGHSVAADINAAEKKTTALLAYTIPMRRPAYEFLRLYTGYEKEITGTTRSYKDTYGTSYTYYQDNKWLQTYALDFEQEDSFIADESESKTDLIIPSVAMTRTKTDGSPYPQKGWTLMAKLSGSPQSLGSDFSFLQLYARAKYVRGFSFGRILLRSEVGTTQLEDFSVLPASVRFFAGGDASVRGYAYESLGPTRLNEEGKEVVVGGNNLLVNSIEYDYLFEDSKWAAAAFFDAGNAADDTHIEVKRGAGVGARWISPIGPIRIDVAKALDGDEAWRLHISMGPDL
;
A
#
# COMPACT_ATOMS: atom_id res chain seq x y z
N MET A 1 35.01 -19.57 -47.48
CA MET A 1 36.04 -18.74 -46.85
C MET A 1 35.88 -18.87 -45.35
N LEU A 2 36.74 -19.73 -44.77
CA LEU A 2 36.72 -20.07 -43.34
C LEU A 2 37.34 -18.92 -42.55
N ILE A 3 36.68 -18.40 -41.56
CA ILE A 3 37.28 -17.53 -40.54
C ILE A 3 37.08 -18.19 -39.17
N SER A 4 38.22 -18.50 -38.57
CA SER A 4 38.44 -19.21 -37.34
C SER A 4 37.93 -18.43 -36.10
N VAL A 5 37.24 -19.13 -35.21
CA VAL A 5 36.92 -18.67 -33.84
C VAL A 5 38.06 -19.09 -32.95
N THR A 6 38.80 -18.14 -32.38
CA THR A 6 39.85 -18.32 -31.39
C THR A 6 39.30 -18.05 -29.95
N PRO A 7 39.98 -18.53 -28.91
CA PRO A 7 39.36 -19.02 -27.67
C PRO A 7 39.31 -17.97 -26.57
N PHE A 8 38.10 -17.51 -26.26
CA PHE A 8 37.84 -16.66 -25.10
C PHE A 8 37.26 -17.41 -23.88
N ALA A 9 37.18 -18.75 -23.97
CA ALA A 9 36.51 -19.58 -22.97
C ALA A 9 37.43 -20.16 -21.87
N ARG A 10 38.72 -19.83 -21.83
CA ARG A 10 39.64 -20.35 -20.80
C ARG A 10 40.06 -19.37 -19.71
N GLY A 11 39.67 -18.11 -19.79
CA GLY A 11 39.98 -17.08 -18.78
C GLY A 11 38.97 -16.92 -17.64
N LEU A 12 37.73 -17.41 -17.83
CA LEU A 12 36.66 -17.21 -16.84
C LEU A 12 36.55 -18.31 -15.77
N ALA A 13 37.21 -19.45 -15.99
CA ALA A 13 37.20 -20.56 -15.02
C ALA A 13 38.28 -20.48 -13.92
N LEU A 14 39.25 -19.56 -14.04
CA LEU A 14 40.29 -19.35 -13.01
C LEU A 14 40.06 -18.18 -12.06
N LEU A 15 39.06 -17.34 -12.31
CA LEU A 15 38.72 -16.22 -11.41
C LEU A 15 37.63 -16.57 -10.38
N LEU A 16 36.98 -17.72 -10.49
CA LEU A 16 35.97 -18.20 -9.52
C LEU A 16 36.55 -19.09 -8.41
N ALA A 17 37.83 -19.38 -8.44
CA ALA A 17 38.52 -20.23 -7.44
C ALA A 17 39.19 -19.45 -6.31
N LEU A 18 39.04 -18.11 -6.25
CA LEU A 18 39.58 -17.22 -5.21
C LEU A 18 38.50 -16.50 -4.37
N LEU A 19 37.26 -16.86 -4.50
CA LEU A 19 36.26 -16.55 -3.49
C LEU A 19 36.46 -17.55 -2.34
N GLY A 20 37.31 -17.16 -1.39
CA GLY A 20 37.53 -17.88 -0.14
C GLY A 20 36.15 -18.21 0.46
N LEU A 21 35.88 -19.50 0.62
CA LEU A 21 34.79 -19.97 1.48
C LEU A 21 34.94 -19.21 2.80
N PRO A 22 33.89 -18.60 3.37
CA PRO A 22 33.98 -18.10 4.71
C PRO A 22 34.38 -19.30 5.58
N VAL A 23 35.57 -19.24 6.17
CA VAL A 23 35.94 -20.13 7.26
C VAL A 23 34.89 -19.81 8.32
N LEU A 24 33.91 -20.70 8.50
CA LEU A 24 33.00 -20.65 9.64
C LEU A 24 33.92 -20.69 10.86
N ALA A 25 34.12 -19.54 11.50
CA ALA A 25 34.84 -19.47 12.75
C ALA A 25 34.06 -20.39 13.71
N ALA A 26 34.75 -21.30 14.38
CA ALA A 26 34.15 -22.11 15.41
C ALA A 26 33.52 -21.19 16.45
N GLU A 27 32.24 -21.37 16.73
CA GLU A 27 31.52 -20.65 17.78
C GLU A 27 31.42 -21.51 19.04
N PRO A 28 31.46 -20.91 20.24
CA PRO A 28 31.26 -21.65 21.46
C PRO A 28 29.88 -22.32 21.52
N LYS A 29 29.85 -23.56 21.94
CA LYS A 29 28.61 -24.31 22.06
C LYS A 29 28.03 -24.16 23.46
N ILE A 30 26.90 -23.44 23.58
CA ILE A 30 26.18 -23.31 24.85
C ILE A 30 24.91 -24.14 24.77
N GLU A 31 24.83 -25.19 25.59
CA GLU A 31 23.68 -26.05 25.69
C GLU A 31 22.93 -25.78 26.99
N LEU A 32 21.62 -25.51 26.88
CA LEU A 32 20.72 -25.40 28.03
C LEU A 32 19.67 -26.51 27.96
N GLU A 33 19.66 -27.36 28.97
CA GLU A 33 18.71 -28.44 29.12
C GLU A 33 17.72 -28.19 30.27
N GLY A 34 16.51 -28.72 30.18
CA GLY A 34 15.44 -28.51 31.16
C GLY A 34 14.63 -27.25 30.98
N GLY A 35 13.56 -27.12 31.70
CA GLY A 35 12.63 -26.00 31.64
C GLY A 35 11.93 -25.81 30.29
N THR A 36 11.26 -24.65 30.11
CA THR A 36 10.57 -24.30 28.88
C THR A 36 11.54 -23.69 27.86
N LYS A 37 11.17 -23.71 26.56
CA LYS A 37 11.95 -23.08 25.52
C LYS A 37 12.19 -21.59 25.81
N SER A 38 11.14 -20.86 26.24
CA SER A 38 11.26 -19.43 26.57
C SER A 38 12.20 -19.16 27.76
N LEU A 39 12.26 -20.05 28.74
CA LEU A 39 13.19 -19.91 29.85
C LEU A 39 14.64 -20.07 29.39
N ARG A 40 14.92 -21.09 28.61
CA ARG A 40 16.27 -21.29 28.03
C ARG A 40 16.73 -20.15 27.14
N GLU A 41 15.83 -19.64 26.28
CA GLU A 41 16.12 -18.50 25.42
C GLU A 41 16.41 -17.24 26.25
N ASN A 42 15.59 -16.96 27.28
CA ASN A 42 15.78 -15.80 28.15
C ASN A 42 17.09 -15.89 28.94
N ILE A 43 17.42 -17.05 29.52
CA ILE A 43 18.70 -17.26 30.20
C ILE A 43 19.86 -17.07 29.25
N ARG A 44 19.82 -17.65 28.03
CA ARG A 44 20.87 -17.51 27.03
C ARG A 44 21.15 -16.05 26.67
N GLN A 45 20.11 -15.22 26.55
CA GLN A 45 20.23 -13.79 26.22
C GLN A 45 20.81 -12.94 27.36
N HIS A 46 20.74 -13.42 28.59
CA HIS A 46 21.27 -12.73 29.76
C HIS A 46 22.68 -13.19 30.16
N LEU A 47 23.17 -14.28 29.59
CA LEU A 47 24.49 -14.82 29.89
C LEU A 47 25.59 -14.05 29.13
N ASN A 48 26.34 -13.20 29.81
CA ASN A 48 27.49 -12.46 29.23
C ASN A 48 28.56 -13.39 28.63
N ILE A 49 28.71 -14.59 29.18
CA ILE A 49 29.64 -15.60 28.65
C ILE A 49 29.26 -16.05 27.22
N ALA A 50 27.99 -15.90 26.81
CA ALA A 50 27.54 -16.27 25.47
C ALA A 50 28.13 -15.39 24.36
N ASP A 51 28.60 -14.18 24.66
CA ASP A 51 29.19 -13.25 23.71
C ASP A 51 30.71 -13.46 23.51
N GLU A 52 31.31 -14.41 24.26
CA GLU A 52 32.73 -14.66 24.22
C GLU A 52 33.17 -15.61 23.07
N SER A 53 34.32 -15.34 22.50
CA SER A 53 34.87 -16.13 21.38
C SER A 53 35.58 -17.40 21.84
N CYS A 54 35.80 -18.36 20.94
CA CYS A 54 36.60 -19.56 21.20
C CYS A 54 38.03 -19.28 21.70
N LYS A 55 38.56 -18.05 21.49
CA LYS A 55 39.91 -17.65 21.92
C LYS A 55 39.94 -17.02 23.30
N THR A 56 38.83 -16.90 23.98
CA THR A 56 38.74 -16.30 25.31
C THR A 56 39.50 -17.14 26.34
N PRO A 57 40.39 -16.51 27.14
CA PRO A 57 41.17 -17.24 28.13
C PRO A 57 40.30 -17.89 29.20
N LEU A 58 40.66 -19.11 29.65
CA LEU A 58 39.93 -19.86 30.65
C LEU A 58 39.68 -19.10 31.95
N TRP A 59 40.61 -18.29 32.41
CA TRP A 59 40.44 -17.48 33.62
C TRP A 59 39.26 -16.50 33.50
N ARG A 60 39.09 -15.94 32.32
CA ARG A 60 37.97 -15.03 32.03
C ARG A 60 36.65 -15.78 31.97
N LEU A 61 36.64 -16.95 31.32
CA LEU A 61 35.44 -17.81 31.27
C LEU A 61 35.00 -18.25 32.66
N HIS A 62 35.94 -18.58 33.55
CA HIS A 62 35.63 -18.89 34.96
C HIS A 62 35.09 -17.70 35.74
N ALA A 63 35.61 -16.49 35.47
CA ALA A 63 35.09 -15.26 36.08
C ALA A 63 33.64 -14.98 35.63
N LEU A 64 33.37 -15.08 34.32
CA LEU A 64 32.03 -14.90 33.76
C LEU A 64 31.05 -16.01 34.24
N LEU A 65 31.52 -17.25 34.38
CA LEU A 65 30.71 -18.32 34.92
C LEU A 65 30.31 -18.09 36.41
N ALA A 66 31.20 -17.46 37.21
CA ALA A 66 30.85 -17.07 38.57
C ALA A 66 29.79 -15.92 38.60
N GLU A 67 29.77 -15.05 37.62
CA GLU A 67 28.75 -14.00 37.46
C GLU A 67 27.41 -14.57 36.91
N ALA A 68 27.45 -15.69 36.16
CA ALA A 68 26.31 -16.32 35.54
C ALA A 68 25.22 -16.74 36.57
N GLU A 69 25.55 -16.95 37.86
CA GLU A 69 24.57 -17.23 38.91
C GLU A 69 23.53 -16.12 39.03
N ASN A 70 23.96 -14.87 39.09
CA ASN A 70 23.06 -13.71 39.18
C ASN A 70 22.31 -13.50 37.87
N GLU A 71 22.95 -13.75 36.73
CA GLU A 71 22.34 -13.61 35.41
C GLU A 71 21.21 -14.65 35.20
N ILE A 72 21.46 -15.92 35.54
CA ILE A 72 20.48 -17.01 35.49
C ILE A 72 19.33 -16.74 36.47
N ALA A 73 19.63 -16.28 37.68
CA ALA A 73 18.61 -15.95 38.67
C ALA A 73 17.71 -14.81 38.17
N THR A 74 18.31 -13.72 37.67
CA THR A 74 17.57 -12.57 37.13
C THR A 74 16.69 -12.98 35.93
N ALA A 75 17.26 -13.72 34.97
CA ALA A 75 16.55 -14.19 33.79
C ALA A 75 15.39 -15.14 34.14
N SER A 76 15.56 -16.02 35.13
CA SER A 76 14.52 -16.96 35.57
C SER A 76 13.40 -16.27 36.34
N GLN A 77 13.76 -15.36 37.27
CA GLN A 77 12.80 -14.58 38.05
C GLN A 77 11.93 -13.68 37.14
N ALA A 78 12.49 -13.10 36.09
CA ALA A 78 11.75 -12.33 35.10
C ALA A 78 10.61 -13.15 34.46
N LEU A 79 10.73 -14.47 34.42
CA LEU A 79 9.71 -15.39 33.91
C LEU A 79 8.95 -16.12 35.03
N GLY A 80 9.08 -15.66 36.29
CA GLY A 80 8.33 -16.18 37.45
C GLY A 80 8.94 -17.42 38.09
N PHE A 81 10.18 -17.80 37.78
CA PHE A 81 10.86 -18.92 38.40
C PHE A 81 11.86 -18.41 39.46
N TYR A 82 11.47 -18.40 40.71
CA TYR A 82 12.23 -17.88 41.85
C TYR A 82 13.06 -18.94 42.60
N GLU A 83 12.73 -20.22 42.37
CA GLU A 83 13.40 -21.36 42.97
C GLU A 83 14.08 -22.24 41.92
N LEU A 84 14.66 -21.59 40.88
CA LEU A 84 15.39 -22.32 39.86
C LEU A 84 16.73 -22.80 40.44
N GLU A 85 16.99 -24.10 40.34
CA GLU A 85 18.29 -24.70 40.54
C GLU A 85 18.95 -25.02 39.21
N TYR A 86 20.27 -24.96 39.16
CA TYR A 86 21.02 -25.27 37.95
C TYR A 86 22.38 -25.92 38.25
N ASP A 87 22.88 -26.71 37.33
CA ASP A 87 24.25 -27.26 37.32
C ASP A 87 24.91 -26.80 35.98
N ALA A 88 26.04 -26.09 36.09
CA ALA A 88 26.74 -25.54 34.95
C ALA A 88 28.15 -26.12 34.83
N LYS A 89 28.51 -26.65 33.67
CA LYS A 89 29.80 -27.27 33.38
C LYS A 89 30.47 -26.62 32.18
N LEU A 90 31.63 -26.03 32.43
CA LEU A 90 32.48 -25.53 31.37
C LEU A 90 33.25 -26.71 30.74
N LEU A 91 33.06 -26.87 29.42
CA LEU A 91 33.73 -27.85 28.60
C LEU A 91 34.88 -27.19 27.90
N ASN A 92 36.03 -27.81 27.90
CA ASN A 92 37.21 -27.32 27.20
C ASN A 92 37.59 -28.36 26.14
N ASP A 93 37.25 -28.09 24.90
CA ASP A 93 37.68 -28.88 23.75
C ASP A 93 38.81 -28.17 23.04
N ASN A 94 39.66 -28.91 22.33
CA ASN A 94 40.94 -28.38 21.77
C ASN A 94 40.75 -27.19 20.83
N ASP A 95 39.60 -27.01 20.20
CA ASP A 95 39.33 -25.95 19.22
C ASP A 95 38.43 -24.82 19.74
N CYS A 96 37.59 -25.07 20.75
CA CYS A 96 36.69 -24.10 21.32
C CYS A 96 36.19 -24.56 22.71
N TRP A 97 35.77 -23.62 23.54
CA TRP A 97 35.11 -23.94 24.77
C TRP A 97 33.60 -24.22 24.58
N GLY A 98 33.00 -24.92 25.47
CA GLY A 98 31.55 -25.15 25.54
C GLY A 98 31.01 -24.95 26.96
N LEU A 99 29.71 -24.74 27.08
CA LEU A 99 29.03 -24.60 28.37
C LEU A 99 27.73 -25.38 28.37
N ASP A 100 27.64 -26.37 29.27
CA ASP A 100 26.43 -27.15 29.50
C ASP A 100 25.77 -26.65 30.77
N ILE A 101 24.49 -26.24 30.70
CA ILE A 101 23.70 -25.79 31.81
C ILE A 101 22.44 -26.65 31.91
N LYS A 102 22.28 -27.36 33.00
CA LYS A 102 21.09 -28.14 33.31
C LYS A 102 20.22 -27.39 34.30
N LEU A 103 18.98 -27.07 33.89
CA LEU A 103 18.04 -26.25 34.62
C LEU A 103 16.97 -27.12 35.29
N THR A 104 16.69 -26.86 36.57
CA THR A 104 15.55 -27.40 37.32
C THR A 104 14.70 -26.22 37.79
N PRO A 105 13.67 -25.80 37.04
CA PRO A 105 13.00 -24.51 37.24
C PRO A 105 12.20 -24.37 38.56
N GLY A 106 11.79 -25.46 39.15
CA GLY A 106 10.84 -25.42 40.27
C GLY A 106 9.41 -25.03 39.83
N GLU A 107 8.54 -24.78 40.80
CA GLU A 107 7.19 -24.30 40.54
C GLU A 107 7.19 -22.79 40.26
N PRO A 108 6.51 -22.31 39.18
CA PRO A 108 6.48 -20.90 38.88
C PRO A 108 5.52 -20.14 39.79
N VAL A 109 5.88 -18.92 40.14
CA VAL A 109 5.00 -17.96 40.81
C VAL A 109 3.84 -17.58 39.87
N ARG A 110 2.61 -17.61 40.40
CA ARG A 110 1.39 -17.27 39.66
C ARG A 110 0.75 -15.98 40.16
N ILE A 111 0.12 -15.25 39.22
CA ILE A 111 -0.57 -14.00 39.53
C ILE A 111 -1.86 -14.34 40.31
N LYS A 112 -1.95 -13.87 41.55
CA LYS A 112 -3.10 -14.01 42.43
C LYS A 112 -4.09 -12.87 42.26
N GLU A 113 -3.58 -11.65 42.05
CA GLU A 113 -4.38 -10.44 41.95
C GLU A 113 -3.68 -9.38 41.08
N VAL A 114 -4.50 -8.57 40.38
CA VAL A 114 -4.06 -7.38 39.63
C VAL A 114 -4.96 -6.24 40.06
N ARG A 115 -4.37 -5.24 40.68
CA ARG A 115 -5.04 -3.99 41.10
C ARG A 115 -4.56 -2.86 40.21
N ILE A 116 -5.48 -2.20 39.51
CA ILE A 116 -5.20 -1.04 38.71
C ILE A 116 -6.10 0.10 39.17
N GLU A 117 -5.50 1.20 39.54
CA GLU A 117 -6.19 2.43 39.93
C GLU A 117 -5.70 3.56 39.04
N ILE A 118 -6.63 4.38 38.52
CA ILE A 118 -6.32 5.58 37.75
C ILE A 118 -6.89 6.78 38.50
N ASN A 119 -6.02 7.75 38.76
CA ASN A 119 -6.33 9.03 39.39
C ASN A 119 -6.19 10.16 38.35
N GLY A 120 -6.64 11.37 38.71
CA GLY A 120 -6.63 12.53 37.83
C GLY A 120 -7.81 12.57 36.86
N GLU A 121 -7.75 13.46 35.86
CA GLU A 121 -8.84 13.70 34.89
C GLU A 121 -9.11 12.44 34.02
N GLY A 122 -8.07 11.62 33.77
CA GLY A 122 -8.18 10.39 32.99
C GLY A 122 -8.98 9.27 33.63
N ARG A 123 -9.36 9.38 34.90
CA ARG A 123 -10.16 8.36 35.61
C ARG A 123 -11.49 8.07 34.90
N GLU A 124 -12.13 9.09 34.36
CA GLU A 124 -13.42 9.00 33.65
C GLU A 124 -13.24 8.92 32.13
N ASP A 125 -12.01 9.05 31.62
CA ASP A 125 -11.76 9.02 30.18
C ASP A 125 -11.76 7.59 29.64
N LYS A 126 -12.63 7.36 28.66
CA LYS A 126 -12.80 6.05 28.01
C LYS A 126 -11.55 5.54 27.29
N ILE A 127 -10.57 6.40 27.02
CA ILE A 127 -9.32 5.98 26.37
C ILE A 127 -8.52 4.98 27.21
N PHE A 128 -8.62 5.06 28.53
CA PHE A 128 -7.95 4.12 29.43
C PHE A 128 -8.73 2.81 29.68
N GLN A 129 -10.00 2.73 29.25
CA GLN A 129 -10.83 1.53 29.43
C GLN A 129 -10.18 0.23 28.91
N PRO A 130 -9.48 0.23 27.74
CA PRO A 130 -8.81 -0.98 27.26
C PRO A 130 -7.70 -1.51 28.18
N LEU A 131 -7.16 -0.70 29.09
CA LEU A 131 -6.16 -1.13 30.06
C LEU A 131 -6.79 -1.95 31.19
N TYR A 132 -8.06 -1.66 31.56
CA TYR A 132 -8.84 -2.45 32.49
C TYR A 132 -9.37 -3.73 31.84
N ASP A 133 -9.99 -3.62 30.66
CA ASP A 133 -10.65 -4.73 30.00
C ASP A 133 -9.67 -5.80 29.51
N LYS A 134 -8.50 -5.37 29.08
CA LYS A 134 -7.45 -6.22 28.49
C LYS A 134 -6.06 -5.78 28.93
N PRO A 135 -5.73 -5.91 30.21
CA PRO A 135 -4.40 -5.50 30.72
C PRO A 135 -3.25 -6.31 30.11
N GLY A 136 -3.53 -7.46 29.48
CA GLY A 136 -2.51 -8.39 28.96
C GLY A 136 -2.00 -9.34 30.04
N ILE A 137 -2.39 -9.13 31.29
CA ILE A 137 -2.04 -9.91 32.47
C ILE A 137 -3.31 -10.62 32.95
N LYS A 138 -3.23 -11.93 33.17
CA LYS A 138 -4.38 -12.74 33.65
C LYS A 138 -4.09 -13.39 34.97
N ILE A 139 -5.04 -13.30 35.90
CA ILE A 139 -5.00 -14.03 37.19
C ILE A 139 -4.87 -15.54 36.93
N GLY A 140 -4.04 -16.23 37.71
CA GLY A 140 -3.70 -17.65 37.57
C GLY A 140 -2.59 -17.94 36.57
N ASN A 141 -2.25 -17.02 35.67
CA ASN A 141 -1.10 -17.18 34.77
C ASN A 141 0.22 -17.07 35.56
N ARG A 142 1.27 -17.66 34.98
CA ARG A 142 2.65 -17.48 35.48
C ARG A 142 3.03 -15.99 35.40
N LEU A 143 3.70 -15.51 36.46
CA LEU A 143 4.27 -14.17 36.48
C LEU A 143 5.28 -14.00 35.35
N ASN A 144 5.20 -12.86 34.66
CA ASN A 144 6.13 -12.43 33.62
C ASN A 144 6.35 -10.92 33.75
N HIS A 145 7.56 -10.52 34.14
CA HIS A 145 7.91 -9.12 34.34
C HIS A 145 7.81 -8.33 33.02
N GLY A 146 8.13 -8.94 31.87
CA GLY A 146 7.97 -8.30 30.56
C GLY A 146 6.50 -7.92 30.25
N SER A 147 5.53 -8.73 30.70
CA SER A 147 4.10 -8.38 30.58
C SER A 147 3.71 -7.21 31.47
N TYR A 148 4.28 -7.13 32.67
CA TYR A 148 4.09 -6.01 33.59
C TYR A 148 4.68 -4.70 33.02
N GLU A 149 5.92 -4.73 32.54
CA GLU A 149 6.53 -3.54 31.92
C GLU A 149 5.81 -3.12 30.62
N THR A 150 5.33 -4.08 29.84
CA THR A 150 4.49 -3.80 28.66
C THR A 150 3.18 -3.09 29.05
N LEU A 151 2.54 -3.51 30.14
CA LEU A 151 1.34 -2.84 30.65
C LEU A 151 1.65 -1.40 31.07
N LYS A 152 2.73 -1.18 31.84
CA LYS A 152 3.18 0.17 32.23
C LYS A 152 3.46 1.07 31.01
N ALA A 153 4.20 0.55 30.03
CA ALA A 153 4.49 1.28 28.80
C ALA A 153 3.20 1.67 28.04
N ARG A 154 2.16 0.83 28.06
CA ARG A 154 0.87 1.16 27.44
C ARG A 154 0.18 2.34 28.13
N PHE A 155 0.28 2.46 29.47
CA PHE A 155 -0.23 3.65 30.19
C PHE A 155 0.47 4.92 29.70
N GLY A 156 1.80 4.95 29.71
CA GLY A 156 2.58 6.09 29.26
C GLY A 156 2.31 6.45 27.79
N THR A 157 2.18 5.42 26.93
CA THR A 157 1.88 5.65 25.49
C THR A 157 0.51 6.28 25.31
N LEU A 158 -0.54 5.76 25.95
CA LEU A 158 -1.89 6.34 25.85
C LEU A 158 -1.94 7.76 26.41
N ALA A 159 -1.30 7.99 27.55
CA ALA A 159 -1.21 9.31 28.16
C ALA A 159 -0.55 10.32 27.21
N ALA A 160 0.60 9.98 26.64
CA ALA A 160 1.33 10.84 25.71
C ALA A 160 0.55 11.11 24.40
N ILE A 161 -0.14 10.10 23.84
CA ILE A 161 -0.97 10.26 22.65
C ILE A 161 -2.10 11.27 22.89
N HIS A 162 -2.74 11.20 24.06
CA HIS A 162 -3.96 11.98 24.34
C HIS A 162 -3.74 13.22 25.20
N GLY A 163 -2.47 13.62 25.42
CA GLY A 163 -2.14 14.90 26.05
C GLY A 163 -2.18 14.90 27.57
N TYR A 164 -1.96 13.79 28.21
CA TYR A 164 -1.71 13.72 29.66
C TYR A 164 -0.21 13.73 29.90
N PHE A 165 0.42 14.92 29.77
CA PHE A 165 1.88 15.05 29.77
C PHE A 165 2.50 14.95 31.17
N ASP A 166 1.74 15.22 32.22
CA ASP A 166 2.17 15.09 33.61
C ASP A 166 1.86 13.73 34.22
N ALA A 167 1.43 12.77 33.38
CA ALA A 167 1.00 11.47 33.88
C ALA A 167 2.18 10.63 34.37
N GLU A 168 2.06 10.08 35.60
CA GLU A 168 3.08 9.27 36.24
C GLU A 168 2.47 8.13 37.09
N PHE A 169 3.29 7.14 37.41
CA PHE A 169 2.92 6.13 38.40
C PHE A 169 3.20 6.62 39.82
N GLU A 170 2.17 6.84 40.61
CA GLU A 170 2.30 7.09 42.05
C GLU A 170 2.78 5.83 42.78
N HIS A 171 2.32 4.66 42.31
CA HIS A 171 2.71 3.35 42.83
C HIS A 171 2.75 2.33 41.67
N SER A 172 3.81 1.52 41.62
CA SER A 172 3.92 0.43 40.66
C SER A 172 4.80 -0.70 41.24
N GLN A 173 4.16 -1.77 41.73
CA GLN A 173 4.84 -2.81 42.47
C GLN A 173 4.34 -4.20 42.08
N ILE A 174 5.26 -5.19 42.13
CA ILE A 174 4.95 -6.62 42.13
C ILE A 174 5.36 -7.14 43.51
N SER A 175 4.39 -7.56 44.30
CA SER A 175 4.62 -8.21 45.59
C SER A 175 4.59 -9.72 45.40
N ILE A 176 5.70 -10.41 45.77
CA ILE A 176 5.89 -11.83 45.50
C ILE A 176 5.98 -12.56 46.83
N ASN A 177 5.16 -13.60 46.97
CA ASN A 177 5.25 -14.58 48.05
C ASN A 177 5.81 -15.90 47.49
N THR A 178 7.07 -16.18 47.77
CA THR A 178 7.76 -17.37 47.27
C THR A 178 7.27 -18.65 47.94
N GLU A 179 6.81 -18.58 49.19
CA GLU A 179 6.28 -19.75 49.91
C GLU A 179 4.93 -20.19 49.31
N GLU A 180 4.00 -19.25 49.09
CA GLU A 180 2.70 -19.51 48.45
C GLU A 180 2.77 -19.60 46.93
N LYS A 181 3.90 -19.29 46.29
CA LYS A 181 4.09 -19.21 44.83
C LYS A 181 3.10 -18.23 44.17
N THR A 182 2.83 -17.10 44.83
CA THR A 182 1.85 -16.12 44.37
C THR A 182 2.46 -14.74 44.19
N ALA A 183 1.87 -13.93 43.27
CA ALA A 183 2.23 -12.54 43.05
C ALA A 183 0.99 -11.66 43.03
N ILE A 184 1.11 -10.46 43.58
CA ILE A 184 0.11 -9.37 43.50
C ILE A 184 0.75 -8.23 42.72
N ILE A 185 0.04 -7.72 41.72
CA ILE A 185 0.47 -6.59 40.93
C ILE A 185 -0.39 -5.38 41.31
N GLU A 186 0.25 -4.29 41.70
CA GLU A 186 -0.42 -3.05 42.12
C GLU A 186 0.11 -1.89 41.28
N LEU A 187 -0.80 -1.19 40.57
CA LEU A 187 -0.51 -0.03 39.73
C LEU A 187 -1.47 1.10 40.11
N VAL A 188 -0.93 2.20 40.58
CA VAL A 188 -1.66 3.46 40.79
C VAL A 188 -1.07 4.50 39.84
N TYR A 189 -1.87 4.89 38.87
CA TYR A 189 -1.45 5.79 37.81
C TYR A 189 -2.22 7.12 37.90
N ASN A 190 -1.52 8.20 38.13
CA ASN A 190 -2.09 9.54 38.12
C ASN A 190 -1.88 10.17 36.74
N THR A 191 -2.97 10.49 36.06
CA THR A 191 -2.90 11.11 34.73
C THR A 191 -2.61 12.61 34.77
N GLY A 192 -2.81 13.27 35.92
CA GLY A 192 -2.90 14.72 35.95
C GLY A 192 -4.06 15.24 35.11
N ASP A 193 -3.94 16.49 34.65
CA ASP A 193 -4.92 17.13 33.77
C ASP A 193 -4.64 16.84 32.29
N ARG A 194 -5.68 16.90 31.47
CA ARG A 194 -5.56 16.72 30.02
C ARG A 194 -5.26 18.04 29.34
N TYR A 195 -4.15 18.12 28.64
CA TYR A 195 -3.71 19.31 27.94
C TYR A 195 -4.55 19.60 26.69
N ARG A 196 -4.73 20.88 26.41
CA ARG A 196 -5.38 21.40 25.21
C ARG A 196 -4.36 21.98 24.25
N ILE A 197 -4.75 22.07 22.98
CA ILE A 197 -3.97 22.75 21.96
C ILE A 197 -4.03 24.25 22.23
N GLY A 198 -2.90 24.86 22.48
CA GLY A 198 -2.71 26.30 22.60
C GLY A 198 -2.46 26.97 21.25
N GLU A 199 -1.51 27.91 21.19
CA GLU A 199 -1.16 28.62 19.96
C GLU A 199 -0.62 27.69 18.88
N ILE A 200 -1.17 27.79 17.64
CA ILE A 200 -0.68 27.08 16.47
C ILE A 200 0.22 28.01 15.65
N LYS A 201 1.54 27.79 15.71
CA LYS A 201 2.56 28.56 15.01
C LYS A 201 2.86 27.93 13.66
N LEU A 202 2.40 28.57 12.58
CA LEU A 202 2.59 28.10 11.22
C LEU A 202 3.72 28.87 10.53
N LYS A 203 4.81 28.18 10.15
CA LYS A 203 5.93 28.74 9.37
C LYS A 203 5.96 28.15 7.97
N HIS A 204 5.86 29.00 6.96
CA HIS A 204 5.92 28.66 5.55
C HIS A 204 6.19 29.93 4.71
N ASP A 205 6.40 29.79 3.39
CA ASP A 205 6.79 30.92 2.51
C ASP A 205 6.02 30.97 1.17
N ILE A 206 5.26 29.96 0.78
CA ILE A 206 4.74 29.83 -0.59
C ILE A 206 3.25 30.10 -0.80
N LEU A 207 2.40 29.83 0.20
CA LEU A 207 0.95 29.89 0.07
C LEU A 207 0.35 30.87 1.08
N ASN A 208 -0.94 31.14 1.02
CA ASN A 208 -1.62 31.97 2.03
C ASN A 208 -1.97 31.14 3.26
N ASP A 209 -1.84 31.73 4.46
CA ASP A 209 -2.22 31.11 5.73
C ASP A 209 -3.66 30.60 5.73
N ASP A 210 -4.61 31.40 5.24
CA ASP A 210 -6.02 31.04 5.13
C ASP A 210 -6.24 29.77 4.28
N PHE A 211 -5.42 29.61 3.23
CA PHE A 211 -5.47 28.41 2.42
C PHE A 211 -4.95 27.20 3.18
N LEU A 212 -3.81 27.33 3.87
CA LEU A 212 -3.20 26.24 4.63
C LEU A 212 -4.07 25.82 5.81
N ARG A 213 -4.67 26.76 6.52
CA ARG A 213 -5.60 26.46 7.62
C ARG A 213 -6.83 25.65 7.20
N ARG A 214 -7.17 25.59 5.91
CA ARG A 214 -8.25 24.71 5.41
C ARG A 214 -7.91 23.21 5.46
N TYR A 215 -6.65 22.85 5.70
CA TYR A 215 -6.22 21.47 5.96
C TYR A 215 -6.42 21.06 7.42
N PHE A 216 -6.60 22.02 8.34
CA PHE A 216 -6.62 21.75 9.76
C PHE A 216 -7.82 20.86 10.14
N ASN A 217 -7.51 19.81 10.90
CA ASN A 217 -8.44 18.95 11.62
C ASN A 217 -8.34 19.18 13.14
N ILE A 218 -7.63 20.26 13.56
CA ILE A 218 -7.38 20.68 14.92
C ILE A 218 -7.67 22.17 15.06
N ALA A 219 -8.07 22.61 16.25
CA ALA A 219 -8.26 24.00 16.61
C ALA A 219 -7.63 24.30 17.98
N GLU A 220 -7.30 25.59 18.22
CA GLU A 220 -6.92 26.07 19.55
C GLU A 220 -8.06 25.82 20.53
N GLY A 221 -7.74 25.29 21.71
CA GLY A 221 -8.71 24.87 22.74
C GLY A 221 -9.20 23.43 22.62
N ASP A 222 -8.99 22.72 21.49
CA ASP A 222 -9.26 21.29 21.39
C ASP A 222 -8.35 20.49 22.34
N TYR A 223 -8.81 19.35 22.84
CA TYR A 223 -7.92 18.43 23.53
C TYR A 223 -6.80 17.94 22.61
N TYR A 224 -5.58 17.93 23.14
CA TYR A 224 -4.44 17.40 22.42
C TYR A 224 -4.65 15.94 22.03
N ASP A 225 -4.27 15.60 20.80
CA ASP A 225 -4.29 14.25 20.27
C ASP A 225 -3.19 14.13 19.18
N SER A 226 -2.18 13.31 19.46
CA SER A 226 -1.04 13.15 18.54
C SER A 226 -1.42 12.47 17.22
N ASP A 227 -2.47 11.64 17.21
CA ASP A 227 -2.94 10.98 15.99
C ASP A 227 -3.53 12.01 15.02
N LYS A 228 -4.24 13.03 15.54
CA LYS A 228 -4.72 14.14 14.70
C LYS A 228 -3.57 14.98 14.13
N LEU A 229 -2.51 15.22 14.92
CA LEU A 229 -1.32 15.91 14.42
C LEU A 229 -0.60 15.08 13.33
N LEU A 230 -0.49 13.78 13.53
CA LEU A 230 0.08 12.88 12.53
C LEU A 230 -0.77 12.85 11.24
N GLU A 231 -2.09 12.82 11.38
CA GLU A 231 -3.00 12.92 10.22
C GLU A 231 -2.78 14.23 9.47
N LEU A 232 -2.75 15.38 10.17
CA LEU A 232 -2.49 16.69 9.58
C LEU A 232 -1.12 16.74 8.87
N LYS A 233 -0.07 16.20 9.49
CA LYS A 233 1.25 16.05 8.88
C LYS A 233 1.20 15.23 7.59
N ASN A 234 0.46 14.11 7.60
CA ASN A 234 0.30 13.27 6.42
C ASN A 234 -0.46 13.98 5.31
N LEU A 235 -1.48 14.78 5.62
CA LEU A 235 -2.20 15.59 4.64
C LEU A 235 -1.28 16.62 3.96
N TYR A 236 -0.42 17.31 4.70
CA TYR A 236 0.56 18.22 4.12
C TYR A 236 1.63 17.51 3.29
N ASN A 237 2.16 16.38 3.74
CA ASN A 237 3.12 15.59 2.98
C ASN A 237 2.52 15.02 1.69
N ALA A 238 1.24 14.66 1.71
CA ALA A 238 0.50 14.20 0.53
C ALA A 238 0.12 15.34 -0.43
N SER A 239 0.13 16.57 0.06
CA SER A 239 -0.21 17.75 -0.70
C SER A 239 0.83 18.07 -1.71
N ASN A 240 1.11 17.91 -2.76
CA ASN A 240 2.21 18.24 -3.70
C ASN A 240 2.96 19.58 -3.44
N TYR A 241 2.60 20.38 -2.44
CA TYR A 241 3.21 21.69 -2.17
C TYR A 241 4.49 21.59 -1.36
N PHE A 242 4.58 20.62 -0.43
CA PHE A 242 5.66 20.55 0.55
C PHE A 242 6.48 19.27 0.39
N SER A 243 7.79 19.40 0.63
CA SER A 243 8.75 18.28 0.68
C SER A 243 8.82 17.68 2.09
N VAL A 244 8.70 18.54 3.09
CA VAL A 244 8.71 18.17 4.51
C VAL A 244 7.63 18.97 5.24
N ALA A 245 6.83 18.28 6.02
CA ALA A 245 5.97 18.87 7.02
C ALA A 245 6.41 18.37 8.39
N SER A 246 6.87 19.28 9.25
CA SER A 246 7.16 19.03 10.66
C SER A 246 6.04 19.65 11.49
N ILE A 247 5.35 18.81 12.27
CA ILE A 247 4.28 19.24 13.18
C ILE A 247 4.54 18.56 14.51
N ALA A 248 4.83 19.35 15.53
CA ALA A 248 5.20 18.85 16.84
C ALA A 248 4.69 19.76 17.98
N PRO A 249 4.33 19.19 19.14
CA PRO A 249 4.05 19.98 20.33
C PRO A 249 5.35 20.58 20.91
N ASP A 250 5.29 21.81 21.41
CA ASP A 250 6.37 22.43 22.19
C ASP A 250 6.24 22.04 23.68
N LEU A 251 6.74 20.85 24.01
CA LEU A 251 6.67 20.32 25.39
C LEU A 251 7.60 21.06 26.37
N GLN A 252 8.45 21.99 25.91
CA GLN A 252 9.30 22.79 26.80
C GLN A 252 8.56 24.01 27.35
N LYS A 253 7.40 24.37 26.78
CA LYS A 253 6.61 25.54 27.13
C LYS A 253 5.16 25.18 27.42
N LEU A 254 4.97 24.21 28.31
CA LEU A 254 3.66 23.88 28.83
C LEU A 254 3.20 25.03 29.77
N ASN A 255 2.01 25.53 29.55
CA ASN A 255 1.46 26.62 30.38
C ASN A 255 -0.07 26.48 30.49
N ASN A 256 -0.61 26.54 31.71
CA ASN A 256 -2.06 26.49 31.98
C ASN A 256 -2.78 25.31 31.28
N ASN A 257 -2.20 24.11 31.28
CA ASN A 257 -2.73 22.93 30.60
C ASN A 257 -2.92 23.12 29.09
N GLU A 258 -2.11 24.00 28.47
CA GLU A 258 -2.04 24.21 27.03
C GLU A 258 -0.66 23.88 26.51
N VAL A 259 -0.63 23.28 25.29
CA VAL A 259 0.59 22.98 24.55
C VAL A 259 0.56 23.68 23.18
N ALA A 260 1.56 24.50 22.91
CA ALA A 260 1.71 25.13 21.60
C ALA A 260 2.10 24.10 20.54
N ILE A 261 1.62 24.26 19.31
CA ILE A 261 1.96 23.40 18.18
C ILE A 261 2.84 24.18 17.22
N ASP A 262 4.08 23.75 17.06
CA ASP A 262 5.00 24.29 16.08
C ASP A 262 4.86 23.52 14.76
N MET A 263 4.50 24.24 13.69
CA MET A 263 4.34 23.71 12.34
C MET A 263 5.35 24.38 11.41
N GLN A 264 6.22 23.58 10.79
CA GLN A 264 7.18 24.03 9.80
C GLN A 264 6.96 23.28 8.49
N LEU A 265 6.66 24.02 7.42
CA LEU A 265 6.38 23.48 6.11
C LEU A 265 7.47 23.94 5.12
N GLU A 266 8.25 23.01 4.61
CA GLU A 266 9.29 23.27 3.62
C GLU A 266 8.74 23.06 2.21
N ALA A 267 8.86 24.09 1.37
CA ALA A 267 8.34 24.06 0.00
C ALA A 267 9.01 22.98 -0.86
N ARG A 268 8.23 22.27 -1.65
CA ARG A 268 8.73 21.47 -2.76
C ARG A 268 9.08 22.37 -3.94
N LYS A 269 9.99 21.93 -4.81
CA LYS A 269 10.27 22.66 -6.06
C LYS A 269 8.97 22.89 -6.81
N ARG A 270 8.72 24.15 -7.18
CA ARG A 270 7.44 24.56 -7.78
C ARG A 270 7.09 23.78 -9.04
N ARG A 271 8.08 23.58 -9.93
CA ARG A 271 7.89 22.90 -11.22
C ARG A 271 8.55 21.55 -11.22
N GLU A 272 7.85 20.58 -11.80
CA GLU A 272 8.36 19.26 -12.06
C GLU A 272 8.21 18.91 -13.53
N TYR A 273 9.22 18.27 -14.08
CA TYR A 273 9.23 17.71 -15.43
C TYR A 273 9.47 16.22 -15.31
N SER A 274 8.64 15.43 -15.95
CA SER A 274 8.78 13.98 -15.99
C SER A 274 8.93 13.50 -17.41
N VAL A 275 9.83 12.53 -17.61
CA VAL A 275 10.04 11.87 -18.90
C VAL A 275 10.05 10.38 -18.63
N GLY A 276 9.28 9.64 -19.40
CA GLY A 276 9.20 8.18 -19.31
C GLY A 276 9.18 7.54 -20.68
N ALA A 277 9.57 6.28 -20.74
CA ALA A 277 9.42 5.43 -21.90
C ALA A 277 8.87 4.07 -21.45
N GLY A 278 8.08 3.44 -22.29
CA GLY A 278 7.48 2.14 -22.00
C GLY A 278 7.12 1.40 -23.27
N ILE A 279 6.73 0.16 -23.10
CA ILE A 279 6.19 -0.68 -24.16
C ILE A 279 5.09 -1.56 -23.57
N ASP A 280 3.99 -1.68 -24.28
CA ASP A 280 3.00 -2.73 -24.10
C ASP A 280 2.56 -3.28 -25.44
N THR A 281 1.94 -4.44 -25.46
CA THR A 281 1.54 -5.10 -26.71
C THR A 281 0.27 -4.56 -27.31
N ASP A 282 -0.53 -3.85 -26.52
CA ASP A 282 -1.78 -3.22 -27.01
C ASP A 282 -1.51 -1.88 -27.71
N ALA A 283 -0.82 -0.95 -27.06
CA ALA A 283 -0.55 0.38 -27.61
C ALA A 283 0.79 0.51 -28.36
N GLY A 284 1.72 -0.43 -28.15
CA GLY A 284 3.08 -0.40 -28.72
C GLY A 284 4.08 0.40 -27.86
N PRO A 285 5.24 0.74 -28.43
CA PRO A 285 6.21 1.60 -27.76
C PRO A 285 5.61 2.99 -27.50
N ARG A 286 5.93 3.58 -26.33
CA ARG A 286 5.39 4.88 -25.92
C ARG A 286 6.40 5.77 -25.24
N VAL A 287 6.19 7.05 -25.35
CA VAL A 287 6.91 8.12 -24.64
C VAL A 287 5.92 8.90 -23.80
N LEU A 288 6.31 9.18 -22.56
CA LEU A 288 5.53 9.94 -21.59
C LEU A 288 6.28 11.23 -21.28
N LEU A 289 5.61 12.37 -21.40
CA LEU A 289 6.13 13.67 -21.00
C LEU A 289 5.13 14.31 -20.05
N GLY A 290 5.60 14.75 -18.89
CA GLY A 290 4.77 15.42 -17.89
C GLY A 290 5.38 16.73 -17.45
N PHE A 291 4.52 17.69 -17.16
CA PHE A 291 4.85 18.98 -16.58
C PHE A 291 3.84 19.32 -15.49
N ASP A 292 4.34 19.65 -14.30
CA ASP A 292 3.54 20.10 -13.18
C ASP A 292 4.05 21.44 -12.64
N ASP A 293 3.21 22.49 -12.63
CA ASP A 293 3.38 23.68 -11.81
C ASP A 293 2.49 23.54 -10.59
N ARG A 294 3.08 23.14 -9.45
CA ARG A 294 2.37 22.76 -8.23
C ARG A 294 1.52 23.87 -7.64
N TYR A 295 1.92 25.12 -7.84
CA TYR A 295 1.14 26.28 -7.41
C TYR A 295 1.41 27.49 -8.33
N VAL A 296 0.45 27.86 -9.13
CA VAL A 296 0.53 29.05 -9.99
C VAL A 296 0.23 30.34 -9.24
N ASN A 297 -0.39 30.22 -8.07
CA ASN A 297 -0.71 31.35 -7.18
C ASN A 297 -0.68 30.94 -5.70
N ARG A 298 -0.79 31.92 -4.80
CA ARG A 298 -0.77 31.71 -3.34
C ARG A 298 -2.05 31.05 -2.80
N ARG A 299 -3.06 30.79 -3.63
CA ARG A 299 -4.29 30.06 -3.27
C ARG A 299 -4.19 28.56 -3.56
N GLY A 300 -3.00 28.07 -3.98
CA GLY A 300 -2.75 26.65 -4.22
C GLY A 300 -3.31 26.11 -5.53
N HIS A 301 -3.67 26.97 -6.50
CA HIS A 301 -4.08 26.47 -7.83
C HIS A 301 -2.86 25.88 -8.55
N SER A 302 -3.04 24.80 -9.30
CA SER A 302 -1.97 24.12 -10.04
C SER A 302 -2.31 23.93 -11.52
N VAL A 303 -1.26 23.73 -12.32
CA VAL A 303 -1.36 23.38 -13.75
C VAL A 303 -0.58 22.08 -13.97
N ALA A 304 -1.19 21.14 -14.67
CA ALA A 304 -0.53 19.92 -15.14
C ALA A 304 -0.71 19.78 -16.64
N ALA A 305 0.31 19.31 -17.33
CA ALA A 305 0.25 18.95 -18.73
C ALA A 305 0.92 17.59 -18.93
N ASP A 306 0.21 16.66 -19.56
CA ASP A 306 0.66 15.29 -19.79
C ASP A 306 0.52 14.95 -21.26
N ILE A 307 1.55 14.33 -21.82
CA ILE A 307 1.54 13.76 -23.16
C ILE A 307 1.96 12.30 -23.06
N ASN A 308 1.13 11.41 -23.58
CA ASN A 308 1.44 10.00 -23.77
C ASN A 308 1.35 9.69 -25.25
N ALA A 309 2.50 9.57 -25.92
CA ALA A 309 2.59 9.27 -27.33
C ALA A 309 2.97 7.80 -27.53
N ALA A 310 2.03 6.99 -28.00
CA ALA A 310 2.23 5.61 -28.37
C ALA A 310 1.88 5.39 -29.85
N GLU A 311 2.25 4.24 -30.38
CA GLU A 311 2.05 3.90 -31.80
C GLU A 311 0.57 3.94 -32.18
N LYS A 312 -0.29 3.30 -31.35
CA LYS A 312 -1.72 3.21 -31.65
C LYS A 312 -2.55 4.27 -30.94
N LYS A 313 -2.08 4.78 -29.78
CA LYS A 313 -2.83 5.75 -28.99
C LYS A 313 -1.95 6.91 -28.51
N THR A 314 -2.32 8.12 -28.88
CA THR A 314 -1.68 9.34 -28.38
C THR A 314 -2.69 10.18 -27.62
N THR A 315 -2.33 10.60 -26.42
CA THR A 315 -3.14 11.51 -25.60
C THR A 315 -2.33 12.71 -25.17
N ALA A 316 -2.96 13.88 -25.16
CA ALA A 316 -2.42 15.09 -24.55
C ALA A 316 -3.48 15.71 -23.65
N LEU A 317 -3.12 16.10 -22.45
CA LEU A 317 -4.03 16.70 -21.45
C LEU A 317 -3.37 17.95 -20.87
N LEU A 318 -4.12 19.02 -20.77
CA LEU A 318 -3.79 20.22 -20.01
C LEU A 318 -4.88 20.45 -18.98
N ALA A 319 -4.51 20.55 -17.70
CA ALA A 319 -5.45 20.70 -16.62
C ALA A 319 -5.07 21.82 -15.67
N TYR A 320 -6.06 22.63 -15.28
CA TYR A 320 -5.98 23.65 -14.25
C TYR A 320 -6.82 23.22 -13.04
N THR A 321 -6.18 23.02 -11.88
CA THR A 321 -6.82 22.53 -10.68
C THR A 321 -6.97 23.63 -9.64
N ILE A 322 -8.17 23.77 -9.10
CA ILE A 322 -8.56 24.74 -8.07
C ILE A 322 -8.96 23.95 -6.80
N PRO A 323 -8.15 24.01 -5.73
CA PRO A 323 -8.52 23.39 -4.47
C PRO A 323 -9.72 24.12 -3.86
N MET A 324 -10.73 23.32 -3.45
CA MET A 324 -11.98 23.85 -2.92
C MET A 324 -11.94 23.98 -1.40
N ARG A 325 -13.08 23.90 -0.73
CA ARG A 325 -13.22 24.15 0.73
C ARG A 325 -12.32 23.23 1.57
N ARG A 326 -12.20 21.97 1.25
CA ARG A 326 -11.33 20.96 1.88
C ARG A 326 -10.23 20.54 0.89
N PRO A 327 -9.09 21.26 0.80
CA PRO A 327 -8.14 21.12 -0.32
C PRO A 327 -7.53 19.73 -0.46
N ALA A 328 -7.47 18.94 0.62
CA ALA A 328 -7.01 17.56 0.59
C ALA A 328 -8.03 16.59 -0.04
N TYR A 329 -9.29 16.99 -0.14
CA TYR A 329 -10.41 16.11 -0.47
C TYR A 329 -11.30 16.65 -1.58
N GLU A 330 -11.22 17.95 -1.88
CA GLU A 330 -12.14 18.63 -2.80
C GLU A 330 -11.38 19.50 -3.79
N PHE A 331 -11.62 19.32 -5.07
CA PHE A 331 -11.04 20.18 -6.09
C PHE A 331 -11.93 20.27 -7.33
N LEU A 332 -11.91 21.44 -7.94
CA LEU A 332 -12.46 21.71 -9.27
C LEU A 332 -11.32 21.66 -10.27
N ARG A 333 -11.49 20.95 -11.36
CA ARG A 333 -10.53 20.88 -12.48
C ARG A 333 -11.18 21.38 -13.74
N LEU A 334 -10.50 22.29 -14.45
CA LEU A 334 -10.79 22.69 -15.80
C LEU A 334 -9.73 22.04 -16.69
N TYR A 335 -10.12 21.41 -17.78
CA TYR A 335 -9.16 20.71 -18.64
C TYR A 335 -9.54 20.75 -20.10
N THR A 336 -8.51 20.60 -20.93
CA THR A 336 -8.63 20.29 -22.35
C THR A 336 -7.76 19.09 -22.66
N GLY A 337 -8.28 18.19 -23.49
CA GLY A 337 -7.61 16.96 -23.89
C GLY A 337 -7.69 16.75 -25.38
N TYR A 338 -6.68 16.08 -25.92
CA TYR A 338 -6.65 15.54 -27.26
C TYR A 338 -6.37 14.05 -27.19
N GLU A 339 -7.12 13.26 -27.92
CA GLU A 339 -6.90 11.82 -28.06
C GLU A 339 -6.92 11.44 -29.54
N LYS A 340 -5.90 10.69 -29.94
CA LYS A 340 -5.83 10.02 -31.24
C LYS A 340 -5.70 8.54 -30.99
N GLU A 341 -6.57 7.73 -31.57
CA GLU A 341 -6.52 6.27 -31.50
C GLU A 341 -6.63 5.67 -32.88
N ILE A 342 -5.71 4.73 -33.19
CA ILE A 342 -5.69 4.01 -34.46
C ILE A 342 -5.51 2.53 -34.16
N THR A 343 -6.54 1.75 -34.38
CA THR A 343 -6.53 0.28 -34.27
C THR A 343 -6.60 -0.36 -35.65
N GLY A 344 -6.78 -1.68 -35.72
CA GLY A 344 -6.96 -2.38 -37.00
C GLY A 344 -8.23 -1.97 -37.75
N THR A 345 -9.25 -1.48 -37.05
CA THR A 345 -10.57 -1.20 -37.61
C THR A 345 -11.11 0.20 -37.30
N THR A 346 -10.44 0.93 -36.40
CA THR A 346 -10.92 2.23 -35.91
C THR A 346 -9.85 3.29 -36.04
N ARG A 347 -10.23 4.49 -36.48
CA ARG A 347 -9.47 5.72 -36.33
C ARG A 347 -10.35 6.74 -35.66
N SER A 348 -9.90 7.31 -34.55
CA SER A 348 -10.60 8.34 -33.81
C SER A 348 -9.65 9.49 -33.48
N TYR A 349 -10.14 10.70 -33.66
CA TYR A 349 -9.50 11.96 -33.27
C TYR A 349 -10.51 12.73 -32.43
N LYS A 350 -10.20 12.91 -31.14
CA LYS A 350 -11.12 13.47 -30.18
C LYS A 350 -10.50 14.64 -29.43
N ASP A 351 -11.19 15.76 -29.44
CA ASP A 351 -10.93 16.92 -28.61
C ASP A 351 -11.93 16.96 -27.45
N THR A 352 -11.45 17.19 -26.25
CA THR A 352 -12.28 17.29 -25.04
C THR A 352 -12.02 18.62 -24.34
N TYR A 353 -13.10 19.31 -23.96
CA TYR A 353 -13.08 20.50 -23.10
C TYR A 353 -13.98 20.23 -21.90
N GLY A 354 -13.40 20.13 -20.73
CA GLY A 354 -14.16 19.63 -19.59
C GLY A 354 -13.97 20.42 -18.30
N THR A 355 -14.93 20.23 -17.42
CA THR A 355 -14.84 20.63 -16.03
C THR A 355 -15.25 19.46 -15.15
N SER A 356 -14.51 19.24 -14.04
CA SER A 356 -14.89 18.22 -13.08
C SER A 356 -14.73 18.71 -11.65
N TYR A 357 -15.70 18.35 -10.80
CA TYR A 357 -15.65 18.51 -9.37
C TYR A 357 -15.43 17.16 -8.72
N THR A 358 -14.35 17.02 -7.98
CA THR A 358 -13.99 15.79 -7.28
C THR A 358 -14.07 15.99 -5.78
N TYR A 359 -14.72 15.04 -5.11
CA TYR A 359 -14.91 15.01 -3.67
C TYR A 359 -14.58 13.64 -3.09
N TYR A 360 -13.67 13.61 -2.11
CA TYR A 360 -13.32 12.42 -1.36
C TYR A 360 -14.10 12.39 -0.05
N GLN A 361 -15.02 11.44 0.08
CA GLN A 361 -15.88 11.31 1.27
C GLN A 361 -15.13 10.70 2.47
N ASP A 362 -15.63 10.95 3.68
CA ASP A 362 -15.10 10.38 4.93
C ASP A 362 -15.17 8.84 4.95
N ASN A 363 -16.14 8.25 4.27
CA ASN A 363 -16.27 6.80 4.05
C ASN A 363 -15.31 6.24 2.98
N LYS A 364 -14.38 7.07 2.47
CA LYS A 364 -13.33 6.77 1.50
C LYS A 364 -13.83 6.46 0.08
N TRP A 365 -15.00 6.97 -0.31
CA TRP A 365 -15.43 7.01 -1.69
C TRP A 365 -14.96 8.31 -2.36
N LEU A 366 -14.32 8.17 -3.50
CA LEU A 366 -14.02 9.27 -4.41
C LEU A 366 -15.19 9.44 -5.36
N GLN A 367 -15.81 10.62 -5.35
CA GLN A 367 -16.87 10.99 -6.28
C GLN A 367 -16.36 12.06 -7.23
N THR A 368 -16.63 11.89 -8.50
CA THR A 368 -16.30 12.87 -9.55
C THR A 368 -17.55 13.17 -10.35
N TYR A 369 -17.90 14.42 -10.42
CA TYR A 369 -18.96 14.96 -11.28
C TYR A 369 -18.27 15.73 -12.39
N ALA A 370 -18.53 15.38 -13.64
CA ALA A 370 -17.91 16.04 -14.78
C ALA A 370 -18.95 16.48 -15.81
N LEU A 371 -18.58 17.51 -16.55
CA LEU A 371 -19.29 17.97 -17.73
C LEU A 371 -18.24 18.18 -18.81
N ASP A 372 -18.30 17.37 -19.85
CA ASP A 372 -17.38 17.37 -20.97
C ASP A 372 -18.10 17.82 -22.25
N PHE A 373 -17.43 18.64 -23.04
CA PHE A 373 -17.76 18.86 -24.43
C PHE A 373 -16.71 18.11 -25.26
N GLU A 374 -17.16 17.14 -26.03
CA GLU A 374 -16.33 16.28 -26.86
C GLU A 374 -16.65 16.51 -28.34
N GLN A 375 -15.61 16.71 -29.14
CA GLN A 375 -15.70 16.71 -30.60
C GLN A 375 -14.87 15.55 -31.11
N GLU A 376 -15.49 14.64 -31.86
CA GLU A 376 -14.84 13.45 -32.36
C GLU A 376 -15.06 13.27 -33.85
N ASP A 377 -13.93 13.12 -34.59
CA ASP A 377 -13.89 12.62 -35.94
C ASP A 377 -13.51 11.16 -35.92
N SER A 378 -14.44 10.24 -36.22
CA SER A 378 -14.18 8.80 -36.16
C SER A 378 -14.51 8.07 -37.46
N PHE A 379 -13.71 7.04 -37.73
CA PHE A 379 -13.86 6.09 -38.82
C PHE A 379 -13.87 4.70 -38.24
N ILE A 380 -14.89 3.94 -38.48
CA ILE A 380 -15.01 2.58 -37.99
C ILE A 380 -15.19 1.66 -39.19
N ALA A 381 -14.28 0.73 -39.38
CA ALA A 381 -14.21 -0.10 -40.58
C ALA A 381 -14.11 0.76 -41.84
N ASP A 382 -14.99 0.55 -42.80
CA ASP A 382 -15.11 1.36 -44.03
C ASP A 382 -16.39 2.22 -43.99
N GLU A 383 -16.93 2.52 -42.78
CA GLU A 383 -18.04 3.45 -42.62
C GLU A 383 -17.57 4.88 -43.05
N SER A 384 -18.51 5.70 -43.47
CA SER A 384 -18.23 7.10 -43.73
C SER A 384 -17.74 7.79 -42.45
N GLU A 385 -16.86 8.80 -42.62
CA GLU A 385 -16.42 9.66 -41.53
C GLU A 385 -17.62 10.16 -40.73
N SER A 386 -17.62 9.89 -39.44
CA SER A 386 -18.59 10.39 -38.47
C SER A 386 -17.97 11.53 -37.68
N LYS A 387 -18.61 12.71 -37.75
CA LYS A 387 -18.24 13.87 -36.91
C LYS A 387 -19.33 14.06 -35.87
N THR A 388 -18.95 14.12 -34.63
CA THR A 388 -19.91 14.24 -33.53
C THR A 388 -19.49 15.29 -32.52
N ASP A 389 -20.44 16.11 -32.12
CA ASP A 389 -20.34 17.08 -31.03
C ASP A 389 -21.25 16.64 -29.89
N LEU A 390 -20.65 16.35 -28.73
CA LEU A 390 -21.36 15.79 -27.59
C LEU A 390 -21.12 16.59 -26.31
N ILE A 391 -22.18 16.88 -25.57
CA ILE A 391 -22.10 17.39 -24.19
C ILE A 391 -22.42 16.23 -23.26
N ILE A 392 -21.44 15.81 -22.45
CA ILE A 392 -21.50 14.58 -21.66
C ILE A 392 -21.39 14.89 -20.17
N PRO A 393 -22.52 15.13 -19.47
CA PRO A 393 -22.53 15.02 -18.01
C PRO A 393 -22.20 13.61 -17.55
N SER A 394 -21.41 13.48 -16.50
CA SER A 394 -21.06 12.19 -15.92
C SER A 394 -20.87 12.23 -14.40
N VAL A 395 -21.11 11.09 -13.76
CA VAL A 395 -20.84 10.86 -12.34
C VAL A 395 -20.04 9.57 -12.23
N ALA A 396 -18.89 9.64 -11.59
CA ALA A 396 -18.07 8.48 -11.29
C ALA A 396 -17.88 8.31 -9.78
N MET A 397 -17.92 7.08 -9.32
CA MET A 397 -17.63 6.71 -7.93
C MET A 397 -16.54 5.66 -7.92
N THR A 398 -15.48 5.91 -7.16
CA THR A 398 -14.36 4.97 -7.02
C THR A 398 -14.04 4.76 -5.55
N ARG A 399 -13.78 3.51 -5.18
CA ARG A 399 -13.25 3.17 -3.87
C ARG A 399 -12.17 2.12 -4.01
N THR A 400 -11.00 2.42 -3.45
CA THR A 400 -9.87 1.50 -3.40
C THR A 400 -9.49 1.23 -1.95
N LYS A 401 -9.28 -0.03 -1.63
CA LYS A 401 -8.69 -0.46 -0.36
C LYS A 401 -7.54 -1.41 -0.68
N THR A 402 -6.34 -1.06 -0.26
CA THR A 402 -5.12 -1.84 -0.52
C THR A 402 -4.22 -1.84 0.72
N ASP A 403 -3.26 -2.74 0.77
CA ASP A 403 -2.18 -2.77 1.76
C ASP A 403 -1.05 -1.76 1.47
N GLY A 404 -1.19 -0.94 0.40
CA GLY A 404 -0.24 0.11 0.03
C GLY A 404 0.98 -0.39 -0.76
N SER A 405 1.07 -1.69 -1.05
CA SER A 405 2.15 -2.25 -1.86
C SER A 405 1.90 -2.05 -3.36
N PRO A 406 2.94 -1.78 -4.19
CA PRO A 406 2.85 -1.85 -5.65
C PRO A 406 2.47 -3.24 -6.19
N TYR A 407 2.70 -4.29 -5.39
CA TYR A 407 2.26 -5.67 -5.61
C TYR A 407 1.40 -6.14 -4.44
N PRO A 408 0.13 -5.69 -4.38
CA PRO A 408 -0.71 -5.88 -3.19
C PRO A 408 -0.99 -7.37 -2.93
N GLN A 409 -0.95 -7.75 -1.66
CA GLN A 409 -1.35 -9.09 -1.19
C GLN A 409 -2.82 -9.10 -0.77
N LYS A 410 -3.39 -7.94 -0.49
CA LYS A 410 -4.79 -7.80 -0.09
C LYS A 410 -5.33 -6.47 -0.52
N GLY A 411 -6.46 -6.50 -1.21
CA GLY A 411 -7.12 -5.27 -1.59
C GLY A 411 -8.26 -5.48 -2.57
N TRP A 412 -8.96 -4.40 -2.85
CA TRP A 412 -9.98 -4.34 -3.88
C TRP A 412 -10.17 -2.90 -4.37
N THR A 413 -10.59 -2.78 -5.60
CA THR A 413 -11.04 -1.52 -6.21
C THR A 413 -12.39 -1.75 -6.85
N LEU A 414 -13.31 -0.82 -6.62
CA LEU A 414 -14.60 -0.74 -7.31
C LEU A 414 -14.74 0.65 -7.91
N MET A 415 -15.08 0.70 -9.19
CA MET A 415 -15.39 1.93 -9.92
C MET A 415 -16.70 1.75 -10.67
N ALA A 416 -17.56 2.77 -10.62
CA ALA A 416 -18.75 2.86 -11.44
C ALA A 416 -18.85 4.27 -12.03
N LYS A 417 -19.20 4.37 -13.30
CA LYS A 417 -19.42 5.64 -14.02
C LYS A 417 -20.76 5.57 -14.74
N LEU A 418 -21.58 6.58 -14.52
CA LEU A 418 -22.77 6.87 -15.29
C LEU A 418 -22.49 8.13 -16.12
N SER A 419 -22.67 8.05 -17.41
CA SER A 419 -22.50 9.16 -18.35
C SER A 419 -23.62 9.16 -19.36
N GLY A 420 -23.90 10.32 -19.92
CA GLY A 420 -24.92 10.41 -20.96
C GLY A 420 -24.79 11.69 -21.78
N SER A 421 -25.42 11.74 -22.93
CA SER A 421 -25.38 12.87 -23.85
C SER A 421 -26.80 13.21 -24.28
N PRO A 422 -27.44 14.22 -23.67
CA PRO A 422 -28.81 14.60 -24.06
C PRO A 422 -28.78 15.61 -25.22
N GLN A 423 -29.50 15.34 -26.29
CA GLN A 423 -29.68 16.29 -27.42
C GLN A 423 -30.27 17.63 -26.96
N SER A 424 -31.07 17.62 -25.88
CA SER A 424 -31.63 18.87 -25.33
C SER A 424 -30.60 19.87 -24.83
N LEU A 425 -29.36 19.44 -24.61
CA LEU A 425 -28.22 20.31 -24.24
C LEU A 425 -27.37 20.72 -25.47
N GLY A 426 -27.71 20.30 -26.68
CA GLY A 426 -27.00 20.63 -27.90
C GLY A 426 -26.07 19.54 -28.43
N SER A 427 -26.20 18.31 -27.93
CA SER A 427 -25.50 17.16 -28.48
C SER A 427 -26.15 16.64 -29.76
N ASP A 428 -25.39 16.04 -30.65
CA ASP A 428 -25.90 15.51 -31.93
C ASP A 428 -26.89 14.38 -31.74
N PHE A 429 -26.72 13.55 -30.71
CA PHE A 429 -27.64 12.46 -30.34
C PHE A 429 -27.67 12.24 -28.83
N SER A 430 -28.66 11.46 -28.38
CA SER A 430 -28.79 11.09 -26.97
C SER A 430 -28.35 9.66 -26.70
N PHE A 431 -27.57 9.47 -25.64
CA PHE A 431 -27.26 8.16 -25.09
C PHE A 431 -27.21 8.20 -23.55
N LEU A 432 -27.32 7.02 -22.93
CA LEU A 432 -27.04 6.79 -21.52
C LEU A 432 -26.13 5.57 -21.38
N GLN A 433 -24.97 5.74 -20.75
CA GLN A 433 -23.99 4.68 -20.57
C GLN A 433 -23.71 4.45 -19.09
N LEU A 434 -23.75 3.19 -18.66
CA LEU A 434 -23.27 2.71 -17.38
C LEU A 434 -22.05 1.82 -17.61
N TYR A 435 -20.96 2.12 -16.91
CA TYR A 435 -19.75 1.31 -16.89
C TYR A 435 -19.30 1.04 -15.45
N ALA A 436 -18.95 -0.21 -15.14
CA ALA A 436 -18.41 -0.57 -13.84
C ALA A 436 -17.24 -1.55 -13.97
N ARG A 437 -16.27 -1.37 -13.09
CA ARG A 437 -15.08 -2.23 -12.98
C ARG A 437 -14.83 -2.59 -11.53
N ALA A 438 -14.59 -3.87 -11.27
CA ALA A 438 -14.19 -4.38 -9.98
C ALA A 438 -12.87 -5.17 -10.10
N LYS A 439 -11.96 -4.97 -9.16
CA LYS A 439 -10.75 -5.76 -8.99
C LYS A 439 -10.64 -6.21 -7.54
N TYR A 440 -10.19 -7.44 -7.33
CA TYR A 440 -9.99 -8.02 -6.01
C TYR A 440 -8.70 -8.84 -5.97
N VAL A 441 -7.91 -8.66 -4.89
CA VAL A 441 -6.66 -9.38 -4.67
C VAL A 441 -6.67 -10.01 -3.29
N ARG A 442 -6.30 -11.29 -3.23
CA ARG A 442 -6.14 -12.02 -1.97
C ARG A 442 -4.91 -12.91 -2.00
N GLY A 443 -3.96 -12.63 -1.10
CA GLY A 443 -2.77 -13.42 -0.86
C GLY A 443 -3.02 -14.60 0.07
N PHE A 444 -2.24 -15.65 -0.12
CA PHE A 444 -2.14 -16.87 0.67
C PHE A 444 -0.67 -17.15 0.97
N SER A 445 -0.37 -18.20 1.74
CA SER A 445 1.02 -18.57 2.11
C SER A 445 1.92 -18.89 0.91
N PHE A 446 1.35 -19.31 -0.22
CA PHE A 446 2.08 -19.78 -1.42
C PHE A 446 1.72 -19.01 -2.71
N GLY A 447 1.07 -17.86 -2.60
CA GLY A 447 0.73 -17.04 -3.76
C GLY A 447 -0.48 -16.16 -3.53
N ARG A 448 -1.06 -15.59 -4.61
CA ARG A 448 -2.25 -14.74 -4.54
C ARG A 448 -3.19 -14.98 -5.70
N ILE A 449 -4.47 -14.70 -5.49
CA ILE A 449 -5.51 -14.70 -6.52
C ILE A 449 -5.87 -13.25 -6.84
N LEU A 450 -5.98 -12.95 -8.12
CA LEU A 450 -6.51 -11.71 -8.66
C LEU A 450 -7.80 -12.02 -9.42
N LEU A 451 -8.85 -11.24 -9.13
CA LEU A 451 -10.11 -11.27 -9.86
C LEU A 451 -10.32 -9.90 -10.49
N ARG A 452 -10.77 -9.87 -11.73
CA ARG A 452 -11.17 -8.66 -12.44
C ARG A 452 -12.51 -8.91 -13.12
N SER A 453 -13.41 -7.92 -13.02
CA SER A 453 -14.71 -7.93 -13.73
C SER A 453 -14.97 -6.54 -14.27
N GLU A 454 -15.42 -6.47 -15.52
CA GLU A 454 -15.85 -5.24 -16.19
C GLU A 454 -17.18 -5.48 -16.84
N VAL A 455 -18.09 -4.53 -16.66
CA VAL A 455 -19.42 -4.54 -17.28
C VAL A 455 -19.73 -3.15 -17.81
N GLY A 456 -20.35 -3.08 -18.97
CA GLY A 456 -20.77 -1.83 -19.58
C GLY A 456 -22.07 -2.03 -20.35
N THR A 457 -22.90 -0.98 -20.40
CA THR A 457 -24.10 -0.95 -21.26
C THR A 457 -24.37 0.48 -21.70
N THR A 458 -24.72 0.66 -22.95
CA THR A 458 -25.10 1.93 -23.56
C THR A 458 -26.49 1.82 -24.14
N GLN A 459 -27.40 2.69 -23.72
CA GLN A 459 -28.76 2.79 -24.25
C GLN A 459 -28.83 4.00 -25.21
N LEU A 460 -29.27 3.77 -26.42
CA LEU A 460 -29.48 4.79 -27.45
C LEU A 460 -30.48 4.25 -28.50
N GLU A 461 -31.01 5.14 -29.33
CA GLU A 461 -32.01 4.77 -30.35
C GLU A 461 -31.34 4.17 -31.59
N ASP A 462 -30.22 4.73 -32.05
CA ASP A 462 -29.50 4.29 -33.26
C ASP A 462 -28.02 4.09 -32.95
N PHE A 463 -27.57 2.85 -32.98
CA PHE A 463 -26.17 2.50 -32.70
C PHE A 463 -25.19 3.03 -33.76
N SER A 464 -25.66 3.24 -35.00
CA SER A 464 -24.78 3.66 -36.11
C SER A 464 -24.17 5.05 -35.91
N VAL A 465 -24.85 5.93 -35.13
CA VAL A 465 -24.36 7.28 -34.83
C VAL A 465 -23.32 7.33 -33.69
N LEU A 466 -23.14 6.21 -32.99
CA LEU A 466 -22.25 6.17 -31.82
C LEU A 466 -20.78 6.23 -32.26
N PRO A 467 -20.01 7.24 -31.81
CA PRO A 467 -18.61 7.36 -32.17
C PRO A 467 -17.76 6.25 -31.54
N ALA A 468 -16.58 6.00 -32.07
CA ALA A 468 -15.72 4.91 -31.67
C ALA A 468 -15.37 4.94 -30.17
N SER A 469 -15.14 6.13 -29.62
CA SER A 469 -14.73 6.30 -28.21
C SER A 469 -15.79 5.91 -27.18
N VAL A 470 -17.06 5.83 -27.58
CA VAL A 470 -18.19 5.46 -26.71
C VAL A 470 -18.61 3.99 -26.89
N ARG A 471 -18.22 3.35 -28.00
CA ARG A 471 -18.48 1.91 -28.22
C ARG A 471 -17.60 1.05 -27.31
N PHE A 472 -18.10 -0.13 -26.97
CA PHE A 472 -17.33 -1.11 -26.23
C PHE A 472 -16.63 -2.11 -27.15
N PHE A 473 -15.38 -2.41 -26.81
CA PHE A 473 -14.56 -3.44 -27.44
C PHE A 473 -13.97 -4.34 -26.37
N ALA A 474 -13.60 -5.57 -26.72
CA ALA A 474 -12.87 -6.46 -25.84
C ALA A 474 -11.65 -7.08 -26.57
N GLY A 475 -10.78 -7.78 -25.84
CA GLY A 475 -9.50 -8.30 -26.32
C GLY A 475 -8.33 -7.41 -25.89
N GLY A 476 -7.15 -7.99 -25.75
CA GLY A 476 -5.91 -7.32 -25.32
C GLY A 476 -5.49 -7.62 -23.90
N ASP A 477 -4.38 -6.99 -23.48
CA ASP A 477 -3.65 -7.23 -22.23
C ASP A 477 -4.52 -7.00 -20.97
N ALA A 478 -5.37 -5.98 -21.02
CA ALA A 478 -6.23 -5.58 -19.92
C ALA A 478 -7.67 -6.12 -20.04
N SER A 479 -7.97 -6.95 -21.03
CA SER A 479 -9.29 -7.48 -21.34
C SER A 479 -9.25 -9.01 -21.42
N VAL A 480 -9.39 -9.61 -22.59
CA VAL A 480 -9.33 -11.05 -22.84
C VAL A 480 -8.01 -11.37 -23.55
N ARG A 481 -7.03 -11.85 -22.80
CA ARG A 481 -5.72 -12.25 -23.34
C ARG A 481 -5.86 -13.47 -24.26
N GLY A 482 -5.00 -13.54 -25.28
CA GLY A 482 -5.10 -14.49 -26.39
C GLY A 482 -5.71 -13.85 -27.64
N TYR A 483 -6.47 -12.77 -27.48
CA TYR A 483 -7.03 -11.95 -28.56
C TYR A 483 -6.26 -10.64 -28.71
N ALA A 484 -6.26 -10.06 -29.90
CA ALA A 484 -5.63 -8.76 -30.14
C ALA A 484 -6.40 -7.64 -29.42
N TYR A 485 -5.74 -6.50 -29.25
CA TYR A 485 -6.36 -5.29 -28.70
C TYR A 485 -7.59 -4.89 -29.54
N GLU A 486 -8.75 -4.74 -28.88
CA GLU A 486 -10.04 -4.37 -29.48
C GLU A 486 -10.49 -5.27 -30.64
N SER A 487 -10.10 -6.55 -30.64
CA SER A 487 -10.46 -7.49 -31.69
C SER A 487 -11.72 -8.31 -31.42
N LEU A 488 -12.35 -8.11 -30.26
CA LEU A 488 -13.59 -8.78 -29.88
C LEU A 488 -14.75 -7.78 -29.80
N GLY A 489 -15.86 -8.15 -30.42
CA GLY A 489 -17.09 -7.38 -30.49
C GLY A 489 -17.92 -7.79 -31.71
N PRO A 490 -19.05 -7.11 -31.93
CA PRO A 490 -19.83 -7.27 -33.16
C PRO A 490 -19.00 -7.00 -34.40
N THR A 491 -19.25 -7.78 -35.47
CA THR A 491 -18.54 -7.64 -36.75
C THR A 491 -19.49 -7.21 -37.84
N ARG A 492 -18.95 -6.51 -38.85
CA ARG A 492 -19.62 -6.20 -40.11
C ARG A 492 -18.71 -6.54 -41.28
N LEU A 493 -19.29 -6.79 -42.44
CA LEU A 493 -18.50 -6.96 -43.67
C LEU A 493 -18.08 -5.57 -44.18
N ASN A 494 -16.78 -5.40 -44.46
CA ASN A 494 -16.25 -4.22 -45.09
C ASN A 494 -16.45 -4.27 -46.62
N GLU A 495 -16.05 -3.22 -47.36
CA GLU A 495 -16.17 -3.16 -48.81
C GLU A 495 -15.44 -4.29 -49.54
N GLU A 496 -14.39 -4.86 -48.94
CA GLU A 496 -13.64 -5.99 -49.46
C GLU A 496 -14.30 -7.35 -49.12
N GLY A 497 -15.43 -7.36 -48.41
CA GLY A 497 -16.11 -8.58 -47.94
C GLY A 497 -15.43 -9.25 -46.77
N LYS A 498 -14.55 -8.58 -46.02
CA LYS A 498 -13.88 -9.07 -44.84
C LYS A 498 -14.65 -8.65 -43.59
N GLU A 499 -14.79 -9.57 -42.64
CA GLU A 499 -15.35 -9.25 -41.30
C GLU A 499 -14.41 -8.32 -40.52
N VAL A 500 -14.93 -7.21 -40.03
CA VAL A 500 -14.22 -6.22 -39.22
C VAL A 500 -15.02 -5.91 -37.96
N VAL A 501 -14.35 -5.75 -36.82
CA VAL A 501 -14.97 -5.44 -35.52
C VAL A 501 -15.37 -3.97 -35.51
N VAL A 502 -16.63 -3.70 -35.15
CA VAL A 502 -17.20 -2.34 -35.10
C VAL A 502 -17.52 -1.87 -33.69
N GLY A 503 -17.30 -2.71 -32.68
CA GLY A 503 -17.66 -2.44 -31.28
C GLY A 503 -19.15 -2.64 -30.99
N GLY A 504 -19.52 -2.73 -29.74
CA GLY A 504 -20.88 -2.98 -29.27
C GLY A 504 -21.35 -1.98 -28.23
N ASN A 505 -22.63 -2.07 -27.87
CA ASN A 505 -23.21 -1.26 -26.81
C ASN A 505 -23.25 -1.95 -25.43
N ASN A 506 -22.84 -3.21 -25.35
CA ASN A 506 -22.72 -3.97 -24.11
C ASN A 506 -21.31 -4.58 -23.99
N LEU A 507 -20.80 -4.68 -22.76
CA LEU A 507 -19.50 -5.25 -22.44
C LEU A 507 -19.62 -6.18 -21.23
N LEU A 508 -18.99 -7.34 -21.32
CA LEU A 508 -18.72 -8.21 -20.16
C LEU A 508 -17.32 -8.80 -20.30
N VAL A 509 -16.47 -8.54 -19.32
CA VAL A 509 -15.12 -9.14 -19.23
C VAL A 509 -14.88 -9.61 -17.81
N ASN A 510 -14.43 -10.85 -17.66
CA ASN A 510 -14.05 -11.43 -16.38
C ASN A 510 -12.66 -12.07 -16.51
N SER A 511 -11.88 -11.99 -15.46
CA SER A 511 -10.55 -12.58 -15.39
C SER A 511 -10.29 -13.15 -14.01
N ILE A 512 -9.72 -14.34 -13.97
CA ILE A 512 -9.14 -14.93 -12.78
C ILE A 512 -7.67 -15.24 -13.07
N GLU A 513 -6.81 -14.80 -12.17
CA GLU A 513 -5.37 -15.02 -12.26
C GLU A 513 -4.85 -15.50 -10.90
N TYR A 514 -3.95 -16.48 -10.95
CA TYR A 514 -3.22 -16.98 -9.80
C TYR A 514 -1.72 -16.73 -10.01
N ASP A 515 -1.11 -15.98 -9.07
CA ASP A 515 0.33 -15.74 -9.03
C ASP A 515 0.98 -16.59 -7.93
N TYR A 516 1.98 -17.38 -8.28
CA TYR A 516 2.85 -18.09 -7.36
C TYR A 516 4.16 -17.31 -7.20
N LEU A 517 4.39 -16.74 -6.01
CA LEU A 517 5.61 -15.99 -5.71
C LEU A 517 6.71 -16.96 -5.27
N PHE A 518 7.87 -16.89 -5.92
CA PHE A 518 9.04 -17.68 -5.51
C PHE A 518 9.65 -17.10 -4.23
N GLU A 519 10.04 -17.97 -3.29
CA GLU A 519 10.66 -17.57 -2.02
C GLU A 519 11.92 -16.73 -2.28
N ASP A 520 12.12 -15.68 -1.48
CA ASP A 520 13.26 -14.76 -1.55
C ASP A 520 13.50 -14.14 -2.94
N SER A 521 12.47 -14.05 -3.78
CA SER A 521 12.56 -13.60 -5.16
C SER A 521 11.61 -12.44 -5.45
N LYS A 522 11.97 -11.63 -6.46
CA LYS A 522 11.10 -10.62 -7.07
C LYS A 522 10.31 -11.18 -8.28
N TRP A 523 10.35 -12.49 -8.50
CA TRP A 523 9.67 -13.14 -9.59
C TRP A 523 8.50 -13.98 -9.10
N ALA A 524 7.43 -13.97 -9.89
CA ALA A 524 6.31 -14.87 -9.71
C ALA A 524 5.94 -15.53 -11.05
N ALA A 525 5.44 -16.75 -10.98
CA ALA A 525 4.78 -17.41 -12.11
C ALA A 525 3.27 -17.15 -12.01
N ALA A 526 2.61 -16.93 -13.14
CA ALA A 526 1.19 -16.70 -13.22
C ALA A 526 0.49 -17.71 -14.12
N ALA A 527 -0.75 -18.04 -13.78
CA ALA A 527 -1.69 -18.73 -14.65
C ALA A 527 -3.03 -18.00 -14.62
N PHE A 528 -3.68 -17.86 -15.76
CA PHE A 528 -4.91 -17.07 -15.85
C PHE A 528 -5.91 -17.67 -16.85
N PHE A 529 -7.16 -17.28 -16.62
CA PHE A 529 -8.28 -17.55 -17.50
C PHE A 529 -9.12 -16.27 -17.62
N ASP A 530 -9.30 -15.80 -18.84
CA ASP A 530 -10.08 -14.63 -19.18
C ASP A 530 -11.31 -15.05 -20.00
N ALA A 531 -12.44 -14.35 -19.79
CA ALA A 531 -13.68 -14.63 -20.50
C ALA A 531 -14.46 -13.33 -20.68
N GLY A 532 -14.86 -13.00 -21.90
CA GLY A 532 -15.60 -11.77 -22.17
C GLY A 532 -15.80 -11.50 -23.64
N ASN A 533 -16.60 -10.49 -23.94
CA ASN A 533 -16.82 -9.95 -25.27
C ASN A 533 -17.60 -8.60 -25.16
N ALA A 534 -17.67 -7.87 -26.26
CA ALA A 534 -18.65 -6.83 -26.48
C ALA A 534 -19.78 -7.34 -27.39
N ALA A 535 -20.99 -6.79 -27.28
CA ALA A 535 -22.15 -7.22 -28.05
C ALA A 535 -23.13 -6.05 -28.31
N ASP A 536 -23.96 -6.18 -29.34
CA ASP A 536 -25.02 -5.21 -29.65
C ASP A 536 -26.29 -5.43 -28.82
N ASP A 537 -26.45 -6.63 -28.25
CA ASP A 537 -27.58 -6.98 -27.40
C ASP A 537 -27.11 -7.47 -26.01
N THR A 538 -28.06 -7.80 -25.15
CA THR A 538 -27.77 -8.30 -23.80
C THR A 538 -27.31 -9.76 -23.77
N HIS A 539 -27.40 -10.48 -24.90
CA HIS A 539 -26.89 -11.84 -25.03
C HIS A 539 -25.45 -11.81 -25.54
N ILE A 540 -24.50 -11.77 -24.61
CA ILE A 540 -23.06 -11.69 -24.92
C ILE A 540 -22.52 -13.10 -25.17
N GLU A 541 -22.11 -13.39 -26.41
CA GLU A 541 -21.36 -14.59 -26.73
C GLU A 541 -19.95 -14.49 -26.18
N VAL A 542 -19.69 -15.14 -25.06
CA VAL A 542 -18.42 -15.02 -24.34
C VAL A 542 -17.29 -15.71 -25.09
N LYS A 543 -16.22 -15.01 -25.37
CA LYS A 543 -14.95 -15.53 -25.89
C LYS A 543 -14.00 -15.77 -24.72
N ARG A 544 -13.20 -16.85 -24.78
CA ARG A 544 -12.36 -17.31 -23.68
C ARG A 544 -10.89 -17.32 -24.10
N GLY A 545 -10.02 -16.94 -23.18
CA GLY A 545 -8.58 -17.02 -23.33
C GLY A 545 -7.95 -17.59 -22.07
N ALA A 546 -6.87 -18.32 -22.23
CA ALA A 546 -6.11 -18.86 -21.11
C ALA A 546 -4.61 -18.79 -21.40
N GLY A 547 -3.82 -18.68 -20.36
CA GLY A 547 -2.38 -18.60 -20.52
C GLY A 547 -1.61 -18.70 -19.23
N VAL A 548 -0.30 -18.59 -19.39
CA VAL A 548 0.67 -18.57 -18.31
C VAL A 548 1.63 -17.40 -18.51
N GLY A 549 2.25 -16.94 -17.44
CA GLY A 549 3.16 -15.81 -17.55
C GLY A 549 4.14 -15.70 -16.40
N ALA A 550 5.02 -14.72 -16.53
CA ALA A 550 5.96 -14.31 -15.51
C ALA A 550 5.63 -12.90 -15.02
N ARG A 551 5.87 -12.66 -13.74
CA ARG A 551 5.73 -11.36 -13.08
C ARG A 551 7.07 -10.97 -12.49
N TRP A 552 7.57 -9.80 -12.85
CA TRP A 552 8.71 -9.20 -12.16
C TRP A 552 8.23 -8.05 -11.32
N ILE A 553 8.42 -8.15 -9.99
CA ILE A 553 7.92 -7.18 -9.02
C ILE A 553 8.91 -6.01 -8.95
N SER A 554 8.57 -4.92 -9.62
CA SER A 554 9.33 -3.67 -9.59
C SER A 554 8.80 -2.70 -8.51
N PRO A 555 9.57 -1.68 -8.12
CA PRO A 555 9.11 -0.67 -7.17
C PRO A 555 7.87 0.14 -7.63
N ILE A 556 7.58 0.15 -8.93
CA ILE A 556 6.45 0.88 -9.53
C ILE A 556 5.30 -0.03 -9.97
N GLY A 557 5.36 -1.32 -9.64
CA GLY A 557 4.38 -2.34 -9.98
C GLY A 557 4.96 -3.50 -10.77
N PRO A 558 4.20 -4.59 -10.93
CA PRO A 558 4.66 -5.76 -11.67
C PRO A 558 4.80 -5.48 -13.17
N ILE A 559 5.88 -5.97 -13.76
CA ILE A 559 6.01 -6.18 -15.21
C ILE A 559 5.50 -7.58 -15.49
N ARG A 560 4.54 -7.70 -16.41
CA ARG A 560 3.86 -8.94 -16.77
C ARG A 560 4.27 -9.34 -18.17
N ILE A 561 4.64 -10.60 -18.35
CA ILE A 561 4.94 -11.22 -19.64
C ILE A 561 4.11 -12.49 -19.71
N ASP A 562 3.09 -12.48 -20.55
CA ASP A 562 2.09 -13.54 -20.65
C ASP A 562 2.11 -14.17 -22.04
N VAL A 563 1.96 -15.48 -22.09
CA VAL A 563 1.69 -16.23 -23.32
C VAL A 563 0.30 -16.81 -23.19
N ALA A 564 -0.59 -16.38 -24.06
CA ALA A 564 -2.01 -16.72 -24.02
C ALA A 564 -2.49 -17.32 -25.33
N LYS A 565 -3.51 -18.16 -25.24
CA LYS A 565 -4.22 -18.72 -26.39
C LYS A 565 -5.70 -18.41 -26.29
N ALA A 566 -6.28 -17.98 -27.40
CA ALA A 566 -7.73 -17.96 -27.58
C ALA A 566 -8.25 -19.39 -27.58
N LEU A 567 -9.32 -19.66 -26.83
CA LEU A 567 -9.91 -21.00 -26.73
C LEU A 567 -11.10 -21.18 -27.67
N ASP A 568 -11.63 -20.08 -28.20
CA ASP A 568 -12.74 -20.06 -29.15
C ASP A 568 -12.23 -19.56 -30.50
N GLY A 569 -11.86 -20.49 -31.40
CA GLY A 569 -11.30 -20.21 -32.72
C GLY A 569 -9.90 -20.83 -32.92
N ASP A 570 -9.37 -20.64 -34.12
CA ASP A 570 -8.05 -21.20 -34.55
C ASP A 570 -6.90 -20.19 -34.40
N GLU A 571 -7.01 -19.22 -33.49
CA GLU A 571 -5.98 -18.20 -33.29
C GLU A 571 -4.66 -18.81 -32.76
N ALA A 572 -3.55 -18.24 -33.22
CA ALA A 572 -2.22 -18.59 -32.74
C ALA A 572 -1.99 -18.11 -31.30
N TRP A 573 -0.98 -18.68 -30.64
CA TRP A 573 -0.50 -18.15 -29.36
C TRP A 573 -0.09 -16.68 -29.49
N ARG A 574 -0.46 -15.89 -28.48
CA ARG A 574 -0.16 -14.46 -28.44
C ARG A 574 0.68 -14.12 -27.21
N LEU A 575 1.69 -13.27 -27.43
CA LEU A 575 2.49 -12.68 -26.36
C LEU A 575 1.82 -11.38 -25.92
N HIS A 576 1.70 -11.20 -24.59
CA HIS A 576 1.21 -10.00 -23.95
C HIS A 576 2.25 -9.45 -22.99
N ILE A 577 2.59 -8.17 -23.08
CA ILE A 577 3.53 -7.49 -22.20
C ILE A 577 2.84 -6.25 -21.65
N SER A 578 2.77 -6.15 -20.33
CA SER A 578 2.18 -5.00 -19.67
C SER A 578 2.91 -4.64 -18.37
N MET A 579 2.77 -3.40 -17.93
CA MET A 579 3.39 -2.88 -16.71
C MET A 579 2.42 -1.94 -15.99
N GLY A 580 2.36 -2.05 -14.67
CA GLY A 580 1.58 -1.15 -13.82
C GLY A 580 1.00 -1.84 -12.59
N PRO A 581 0.41 -1.09 -11.65
CA PRO A 581 -0.18 -1.62 -10.43
C PRO A 581 -1.41 -2.48 -10.73
N ASP A 582 -1.71 -3.42 -9.81
CA ASP A 582 -2.86 -4.33 -9.96
C ASP A 582 -4.19 -3.70 -9.53
N LEU A 583 -4.18 -2.76 -8.55
CA LEU A 583 -5.36 -2.11 -7.98
C LEU A 583 -5.37 -0.61 -8.26
#